data_b225e2d39d77abf7d9ac0afe947cf95f
#
_entry.id   b225e2d39d77abf7d9ac0afe947cf95f
#
_cell.length_a   1.000
_cell.length_b   1.000
_cell.length_c   1.000
_cell.angle_alpha   90.00
_cell.angle_beta   90.00
_cell.angle_gamma   90.00
#
_symmetry.space_group_name_H-M   'P 1'
#
loop_
_entity.id
_entity.type
_entity.pdbx_description
1 polymer ?
#
loop_
_entity_poly.entity_id
_entity_poly.type
_entity_poly.pdbx_seq_one_letter_code
_entity_poly.pdbx_strand_id
1 'polypeptide(L)'
;MGEADGRLAVVTGAASGIGQAVTKRLLAEGARVIAVDINGPGLGPVADAGATPLVADLSQPDGRATVIAAGQGVHYLVNAAGILFVRPIFEVGLEEWKRIWAVNVDSMFFLCQGIGPSMPSGGAIVNLSSSSAKLASTTEVAPYSMTKAAALGVTRSFAYALAKQNVRVNAICPGIVDTPMQDKVLGQVAPARGMTVQQLAKARVKTVPLGRTSSADECAGVIWFLLSDASAYMTGQAINFTGGLVMW
;
A
#
# COMPACT_ATOMS: atom_id res chain seq x y z
N MET A 1 -24.64 11.43 5.96
CA MET A 1 -23.26 11.87 6.21
C MET A 1 -22.41 10.63 6.35
N GLY A 2 -21.28 10.56 5.63
CA GLY A 2 -20.35 9.42 5.73
C GLY A 2 -19.54 9.50 7.03
N GLU A 3 -18.95 8.38 7.46
CA GLU A 3 -18.15 8.34 8.70
C GLU A 3 -16.85 9.19 8.61
N ALA A 4 -16.45 9.61 7.40
CA ALA A 4 -15.27 10.44 7.17
C ALA A 4 -15.59 11.88 6.74
N ASP A 5 -16.84 12.33 6.92
CA ASP A 5 -17.23 13.70 6.55
C ASP A 5 -16.31 14.74 7.21
N GLY A 6 -15.81 15.68 6.38
CA GLY A 6 -14.88 16.74 6.80
C GLY A 6 -13.42 16.28 6.98
N ARG A 7 -13.13 15.00 6.93
CA ARG A 7 -11.75 14.48 7.05
C ARG A 7 -10.98 14.61 5.73
N LEU A 8 -9.68 14.88 5.83
CA LEU A 8 -8.78 14.95 4.69
C LEU A 8 -7.83 13.73 4.71
N ALA A 9 -7.60 13.14 3.54
CA ALA A 9 -6.74 11.98 3.37
C ALA A 9 -5.68 12.21 2.29
N VAL A 10 -4.51 11.60 2.46
CA VAL A 10 -3.52 11.38 1.38
C VAL A 10 -3.47 9.89 1.08
N VAL A 11 -3.59 9.53 -0.20
CA VAL A 11 -3.42 8.15 -0.69
C VAL A 11 -2.35 8.14 -1.76
N THR A 12 -1.27 7.38 -1.55
CA THR A 12 -0.20 7.20 -2.54
C THR A 12 -0.44 5.94 -3.37
N GLY A 13 0.06 5.89 -4.61
CA GLY A 13 -0.22 4.79 -5.54
C GLY A 13 -1.68 4.78 -6.02
N ALA A 14 -2.31 5.96 -6.09
CA ALA A 14 -3.75 6.13 -6.30
C ALA A 14 -4.20 5.94 -7.75
N ALA A 15 -3.27 5.84 -8.71
CA ALA A 15 -3.59 5.68 -10.13
C ALA A 15 -4.10 4.28 -10.50
N SER A 16 -3.92 3.26 -9.65
CA SER A 16 -4.33 1.88 -9.95
C SER A 16 -4.49 1.00 -8.72
N GLY A 17 -5.06 -0.19 -8.92
CA GLY A 17 -5.11 -1.26 -7.93
C GLY A 17 -5.68 -0.85 -6.57
N ILE A 18 -5.00 -1.25 -5.49
CA ILE A 18 -5.48 -1.02 -4.12
C ILE A 18 -5.55 0.47 -3.79
N GLY A 19 -4.56 1.29 -4.19
CA GLY A 19 -4.57 2.73 -3.93
C GLY A 19 -5.76 3.44 -4.58
N GLN A 20 -6.10 3.06 -5.81
CA GLN A 20 -7.29 3.58 -6.50
C GLN A 20 -8.59 3.18 -5.79
N ALA A 21 -8.71 1.91 -5.40
CA ALA A 21 -9.89 1.41 -4.68
C ALA A 21 -10.06 2.11 -3.32
N VAL A 22 -8.97 2.31 -2.58
CA VAL A 22 -8.98 3.05 -1.30
C VAL A 22 -9.39 4.50 -1.50
N THR A 23 -8.89 5.17 -2.54
CA THR A 23 -9.28 6.54 -2.87
C THR A 23 -10.79 6.63 -3.10
N LYS A 24 -11.35 5.75 -3.93
CA LYS A 24 -12.80 5.69 -4.18
C LYS A 24 -13.60 5.39 -2.91
N ARG A 25 -13.10 4.46 -2.08
CA ARG A 25 -13.75 4.13 -0.81
C ARG A 25 -13.78 5.34 0.13
N LEU A 26 -12.69 6.06 0.32
CA LEU A 26 -12.62 7.24 1.18
C LEU A 26 -13.53 8.37 0.70
N LEU A 27 -13.63 8.60 -0.62
CA LEU A 27 -14.58 9.55 -1.20
C LEU A 27 -16.03 9.15 -0.90
N ALA A 28 -16.37 7.86 -1.02
CA ALA A 28 -17.71 7.35 -0.69
C ALA A 28 -18.04 7.50 0.80
N GLU A 29 -17.04 7.47 1.69
CA GLU A 29 -17.21 7.73 3.13
C GLU A 29 -17.26 9.23 3.48
N GLY A 30 -17.18 10.13 2.48
CA GLY A 30 -17.27 11.58 2.65
C GLY A 30 -15.93 12.30 2.88
N ALA A 31 -14.81 11.60 2.83
CA ALA A 31 -13.50 12.24 2.94
C ALA A 31 -13.14 13.06 1.70
N ARG A 32 -12.37 14.13 1.88
CA ARG A 32 -11.62 14.76 0.80
C ARG A 32 -10.30 14.02 0.63
N VAL A 33 -9.90 13.67 -0.60
CA VAL A 33 -8.73 12.85 -0.86
C VAL A 33 -7.76 13.55 -1.80
N ILE A 34 -6.50 13.64 -1.38
CA ILE A 34 -5.36 13.96 -2.24
C ILE A 34 -4.81 12.62 -2.78
N ALA A 35 -5.02 12.38 -4.07
CA ALA A 35 -4.64 11.16 -4.76
C ALA A 35 -3.27 11.34 -5.42
N VAL A 36 -2.26 10.63 -4.92
CA VAL A 36 -0.86 10.79 -5.32
C VAL A 36 -0.40 9.61 -6.16
N ASP A 37 0.19 9.88 -7.31
CA ASP A 37 0.86 8.88 -8.15
C ASP A 37 1.89 9.54 -9.07
N ILE A 38 2.85 8.78 -9.58
CA ILE A 38 3.76 9.22 -10.64
C ILE A 38 3.05 9.20 -12.01
N ASN A 39 2.03 8.36 -12.18
CA ASN A 39 1.24 8.22 -13.39
C ASN A 39 0.08 9.23 -13.40
N GLY A 40 0.35 10.46 -13.82
CA GLY A 40 -0.65 11.52 -13.90
C GLY A 40 -1.92 11.13 -14.69
N PRO A 41 -1.84 10.59 -15.92
CA PRO A 41 -3.01 10.12 -16.65
C PRO A 41 -3.83 9.06 -15.90
N GLY A 42 -3.18 8.17 -15.15
CA GLY A 42 -3.84 7.14 -14.35
C GLY A 42 -4.66 7.68 -13.17
N LEU A 43 -4.44 8.93 -12.76
CA LEU A 43 -5.24 9.60 -11.72
C LEU A 43 -6.61 10.10 -12.23
N GLY A 44 -6.85 10.14 -13.55
CA GLY A 44 -8.12 10.59 -14.12
C GLY A 44 -9.35 9.96 -13.46
N PRO A 45 -9.47 8.63 -13.37
CA PRO A 45 -10.65 7.97 -12.80
C PRO A 45 -10.96 8.33 -11.34
N VAL A 46 -9.95 8.69 -10.53
CA VAL A 46 -10.18 9.13 -9.14
C VAL A 46 -10.40 10.65 -9.07
N ALA A 47 -9.84 11.42 -9.99
CA ALA A 47 -10.15 12.84 -10.12
C ALA A 47 -11.61 13.06 -10.55
N ASP A 48 -12.10 12.30 -11.51
CA ASP A 48 -13.51 12.30 -11.95
C ASP A 48 -14.46 11.91 -10.81
N ALA A 49 -13.99 11.08 -9.87
CA ALA A 49 -14.73 10.71 -8.68
C ALA A 49 -14.65 11.76 -7.54
N GLY A 50 -13.91 12.86 -7.71
CA GLY A 50 -13.82 13.98 -6.77
C GLY A 50 -12.52 14.05 -5.95
N ALA A 51 -11.52 13.21 -6.21
CA ALA A 51 -10.21 13.36 -5.58
C ALA A 51 -9.41 14.52 -6.18
N THR A 52 -8.53 15.12 -5.41
CA THR A 52 -7.54 16.08 -5.89
C THR A 52 -6.31 15.33 -6.37
N PRO A 53 -5.99 15.29 -7.67
CA PRO A 53 -4.83 14.58 -8.17
C PRO A 53 -3.53 15.37 -7.85
N LEU A 54 -2.49 14.65 -7.46
CA LEU A 54 -1.15 15.19 -7.21
C LEU A 54 -0.11 14.26 -7.86
N VAL A 55 0.52 14.73 -8.93
CA VAL A 55 1.58 13.96 -9.60
C VAL A 55 2.90 14.15 -8.88
N ALA A 56 3.49 13.05 -8.37
CA ALA A 56 4.76 13.08 -7.66
C ALA A 56 5.53 11.77 -7.79
N ASP A 57 6.84 11.86 -8.03
CA ASP A 57 7.75 10.71 -7.97
C ASP A 57 8.28 10.55 -6.55
N LEU A 58 7.73 9.60 -5.82
CA LEU A 58 8.10 9.33 -4.43
C LEU A 58 9.48 8.68 -4.27
N SER A 59 10.13 8.24 -5.35
CA SER A 59 11.54 7.82 -5.30
C SER A 59 12.47 9.00 -5.10
N GLN A 60 12.02 10.22 -5.42
CA GLN A 60 12.81 11.46 -5.37
C GLN A 60 12.49 12.27 -4.10
N PRO A 61 13.49 12.93 -3.49
CA PRO A 61 13.28 13.80 -2.34
C PRO A 61 12.25 14.91 -2.59
N ASP A 62 12.30 15.56 -3.76
CA ASP A 62 11.40 16.68 -4.11
C ASP A 62 9.95 16.20 -4.26
N GLY A 63 9.73 15.01 -4.83
CA GLY A 63 8.40 14.42 -4.92
C GLY A 63 7.82 14.11 -3.52
N ARG A 64 8.64 13.58 -2.61
CA ARG A 64 8.24 13.37 -1.21
C ARG A 64 7.95 14.70 -0.49
N ALA A 65 8.80 15.71 -0.68
CA ALA A 65 8.60 17.04 -0.09
C ALA A 65 7.28 17.68 -0.53
N THR A 66 6.94 17.56 -1.82
CA THR A 66 5.67 18.03 -2.38
C THR A 66 4.47 17.37 -1.68
N VAL A 67 4.50 16.04 -1.52
CA VAL A 67 3.43 15.30 -0.86
C VAL A 67 3.35 15.62 0.63
N ILE A 68 4.48 15.78 1.31
CA ILE A 68 4.54 16.16 2.73
C ILE A 68 3.90 17.55 2.92
N ALA A 69 4.21 18.51 2.05
CA ALA A 69 3.64 19.85 2.13
C ALA A 69 2.10 19.81 1.93
N ALA A 70 1.60 19.06 0.94
CA ALA A 70 0.18 18.89 0.68
C ALA A 70 -0.55 18.09 1.78
N GLY A 71 0.17 17.23 2.49
CA GLY A 71 -0.37 16.33 3.53
C GLY A 71 -0.38 16.90 4.94
N GLN A 72 -0.03 18.16 5.16
CA GLN A 72 -0.06 18.74 6.52
C GLN A 72 -1.50 18.81 7.06
N GLY A 73 -1.68 18.34 8.30
CA GLY A 73 -2.98 18.37 8.98
C GLY A 73 -4.00 17.33 8.47
N VAL A 74 -3.59 16.35 7.67
CA VAL A 74 -4.49 15.28 7.20
C VAL A 74 -4.90 14.35 8.35
N HIS A 75 -6.09 13.80 8.25
CA HIS A 75 -6.62 12.80 9.21
C HIS A 75 -6.14 11.40 8.84
N TYR A 76 -5.97 11.12 7.55
CA TYR A 76 -5.61 9.81 7.05
C TYR A 76 -4.42 9.86 6.08
N LEU A 77 -3.48 8.95 6.27
CA LEU A 77 -2.39 8.70 5.32
C LEU A 77 -2.40 7.21 4.93
N VAL A 78 -2.51 6.93 3.63
CA VAL A 78 -2.41 5.57 3.10
C VAL A 78 -1.18 5.47 2.20
N ASN A 79 -0.16 4.78 2.68
CA ASN A 79 1.06 4.49 1.91
C ASN A 79 0.85 3.23 1.07
N ALA A 80 0.23 3.39 -0.13
CA ALA A 80 -0.05 2.29 -1.05
C ALA A 80 0.88 2.28 -2.28
N ALA A 81 1.69 3.31 -2.49
CA ALA A 81 2.70 3.31 -3.54
C ALA A 81 3.70 2.15 -3.36
N GLY A 82 4.02 1.50 -4.45
CA GLY A 82 4.99 0.42 -4.43
C GLY A 82 5.27 -0.11 -5.82
N ILE A 83 6.49 -0.59 -6.00
CA ILE A 83 6.93 -1.27 -7.22
C ILE A 83 7.42 -2.68 -6.90
N LEU A 84 7.38 -3.51 -7.92
CA LEU A 84 7.91 -4.86 -7.90
C LEU A 84 8.59 -5.13 -9.23
N PHE A 85 9.70 -5.85 -9.19
CA PHE A 85 10.32 -6.45 -10.37
C PHE A 85 10.63 -7.93 -10.09
N VAL A 86 10.70 -8.70 -11.15
CA VAL A 86 11.06 -10.13 -11.11
C VAL A 86 12.53 -10.26 -11.55
N ARG A 87 13.36 -10.74 -10.66
CA ARG A 87 14.79 -10.93 -10.89
C ARG A 87 15.32 -12.08 -10.02
N PRO A 88 16.09 -13.05 -10.54
CA PRO A 88 16.78 -14.01 -9.70
C PRO A 88 17.61 -13.30 -8.63
N ILE A 89 17.56 -13.78 -7.39
CA ILE A 89 18.16 -13.07 -6.24
C ILE A 89 19.65 -12.76 -6.42
N PHE A 90 20.40 -13.65 -7.10
CA PHE A 90 21.84 -13.50 -7.35
C PHE A 90 22.16 -12.55 -8.52
N GLU A 91 21.14 -12.06 -9.24
CA GLU A 91 21.29 -11.18 -10.41
C GLU A 91 20.74 -9.76 -10.15
N VAL A 92 20.35 -9.47 -8.92
CA VAL A 92 19.80 -8.15 -8.55
C VAL A 92 20.89 -7.09 -8.64
N GLY A 93 20.68 -6.11 -9.54
CA GLY A 93 21.59 -4.98 -9.70
C GLY A 93 21.40 -3.90 -8.62
N LEU A 94 22.49 -3.16 -8.33
CA LEU A 94 22.47 -2.11 -7.31
C LEU A 94 21.41 -1.02 -7.58
N GLU A 95 21.21 -0.65 -8.83
CA GLU A 95 20.25 0.40 -9.20
C GLU A 95 18.79 -0.09 -9.08
N GLU A 96 18.51 -1.35 -9.42
CA GLU A 96 17.20 -1.98 -9.16
C GLU A 96 16.93 -2.04 -7.65
N TRP A 97 17.93 -2.41 -6.87
CA TRP A 97 17.87 -2.42 -5.40
C TRP A 97 17.56 -1.05 -4.82
N LYS A 98 18.34 -0.03 -5.17
CA LYS A 98 18.12 1.35 -4.72
C LYS A 98 16.71 1.84 -5.07
N ARG A 99 16.28 1.60 -6.30
CA ARG A 99 14.97 2.05 -6.79
C ARG A 99 13.82 1.44 -6.00
N ILE A 100 13.84 0.12 -5.74
CA ILE A 100 12.75 -0.52 -5.00
C ILE A 100 12.71 -0.05 -3.54
N TRP A 101 13.87 0.17 -2.92
CA TRP A 101 13.95 0.72 -1.58
C TRP A 101 13.43 2.17 -1.52
N ALA A 102 13.85 3.02 -2.44
CA ALA A 102 13.42 4.41 -2.53
C ALA A 102 11.90 4.54 -2.63
N VAL A 103 11.25 3.68 -3.46
CA VAL A 103 9.79 3.72 -3.63
C VAL A 103 9.05 3.01 -2.50
N ASN A 104 9.48 1.83 -2.06
CA ASN A 104 8.67 1.01 -1.15
C ASN A 104 8.94 1.30 0.34
N VAL A 105 10.12 1.82 0.68
CA VAL A 105 10.54 2.03 2.08
C VAL A 105 10.79 3.50 2.38
N ASP A 106 11.68 4.15 1.64
CA ASP A 106 12.03 5.56 1.92
C ASP A 106 10.81 6.46 1.80
N SER A 107 9.98 6.27 0.74
CA SER A 107 8.76 7.06 0.59
C SER A 107 7.84 6.91 1.81
N MET A 108 7.57 5.68 2.23
CA MET A 108 6.71 5.38 3.38
C MET A 108 7.28 5.99 4.67
N PHE A 109 8.58 5.81 4.91
CA PHE A 109 9.23 6.35 6.10
C PHE A 109 9.16 7.87 6.15
N PHE A 110 9.57 8.56 5.07
CA PHE A 110 9.62 10.01 5.04
C PHE A 110 8.24 10.67 5.01
N LEU A 111 7.23 10.03 4.40
CA LEU A 111 5.85 10.51 4.48
C LEU A 111 5.29 10.36 5.90
N CYS A 112 5.52 9.24 6.58
CA CYS A 112 5.15 9.09 7.99
C CYS A 112 5.87 10.12 8.87
N GLN A 113 7.17 10.38 8.63
CA GLN A 113 7.97 11.34 9.38
C GLN A 113 7.51 12.79 9.17
N GLY A 114 7.23 13.16 7.91
CA GLY A 114 6.91 14.56 7.57
C GLY A 114 5.45 14.94 7.80
N ILE A 115 4.53 13.97 7.69
CA ILE A 115 3.07 14.19 7.84
C ILE A 115 2.61 13.86 9.26
N GLY A 116 3.09 12.75 9.83
CA GLY A 116 2.63 12.24 11.13
C GLY A 116 2.55 13.28 12.25
N PRO A 117 3.58 14.10 12.48
CA PRO A 117 3.57 15.09 13.56
C PRO A 117 2.49 16.18 13.43
N SER A 118 1.98 16.43 12.22
CA SER A 118 0.92 17.42 11.95
C SER A 118 -0.50 16.85 11.98
N MET A 119 -0.63 15.53 12.05
CA MET A 119 -1.94 14.88 12.05
C MET A 119 -2.74 15.23 13.31
N PRO A 120 -4.05 15.46 13.21
CA PRO A 120 -4.89 15.71 14.38
C PRO A 120 -5.03 14.43 15.22
N SER A 121 -5.41 14.62 16.51
CA SER A 121 -5.79 13.50 17.38
C SER A 121 -6.93 12.68 16.77
N GLY A 122 -6.83 11.37 16.83
CA GLY A 122 -7.71 10.43 16.13
C GLY A 122 -7.33 10.15 14.69
N GLY A 123 -6.20 10.70 14.21
CA GLY A 123 -5.64 10.39 12.90
C GLY A 123 -5.20 8.94 12.76
N ALA A 124 -5.10 8.45 11.52
CA ALA A 124 -4.65 7.09 11.26
C ALA A 124 -3.79 6.97 9.99
N ILE A 125 -2.74 6.15 10.09
CA ILE A 125 -1.86 5.79 8.97
C ILE A 125 -2.02 4.31 8.68
N VAL A 126 -2.17 3.96 7.40
CA VAL A 126 -2.13 2.55 6.95
C VAL A 126 -1.03 2.37 5.91
N ASN A 127 -0.10 1.46 6.22
CA ASN A 127 1.01 1.10 5.37
C ASN A 127 0.72 -0.21 4.63
N LEU A 128 0.88 -0.22 3.30
CA LEU A 128 0.75 -1.44 2.51
C LEU A 128 2.03 -2.26 2.56
N SER A 129 1.98 -3.35 3.33
CA SER A 129 2.96 -4.43 3.29
C SER A 129 2.53 -5.50 2.27
N SER A 130 2.73 -6.77 2.53
CA SER A 130 2.36 -7.92 1.70
C SER A 130 2.46 -9.21 2.52
N SER A 131 1.77 -10.27 2.10
CA SER A 131 2.04 -11.64 2.55
C SER A 131 3.50 -12.03 2.35
N SER A 132 4.16 -11.49 1.32
CA SER A 132 5.59 -11.68 1.04
C SER A 132 6.53 -11.14 2.13
N ALA A 133 6.05 -10.28 3.03
CA ALA A 133 6.79 -9.86 4.23
C ALA A 133 6.93 -10.97 5.27
N LYS A 134 6.06 -11.97 5.20
CA LYS A 134 5.95 -13.07 6.16
C LYS A 134 6.28 -14.44 5.56
N LEU A 135 6.21 -14.57 4.24
CA LEU A 135 6.47 -15.80 3.50
C LEU A 135 7.62 -15.60 2.52
N ALA A 136 8.62 -16.47 2.58
CA ALA A 136 9.62 -16.61 1.53
C ALA A 136 9.09 -17.62 0.49
N SER A 137 8.22 -17.17 -0.41
CA SER A 137 7.56 -18.04 -1.38
C SER A 137 8.31 -18.19 -2.71
N THR A 138 9.23 -17.27 -3.02
CA THR A 138 9.99 -17.25 -4.27
C THR A 138 11.24 -16.38 -4.16
N THR A 139 12.29 -16.78 -4.85
CA THR A 139 13.56 -16.02 -4.89
C THR A 139 13.55 -14.92 -5.94
N GLU A 140 12.62 -14.96 -6.90
CA GLU A 140 12.56 -14.00 -8.01
C GLU A 140 12.02 -12.61 -7.60
N VAL A 141 11.36 -12.52 -6.44
CA VAL A 141 10.82 -11.26 -5.89
C VAL A 141 11.42 -10.93 -4.51
N ALA A 142 12.60 -11.46 -4.21
CA ALA A 142 13.22 -11.29 -2.90
C ALA A 142 13.40 -9.83 -2.47
N PRO A 143 13.87 -8.87 -3.31
CA PRO A 143 13.96 -7.47 -2.92
C PRO A 143 12.61 -6.87 -2.52
N TYR A 144 11.53 -7.22 -3.23
CA TYR A 144 10.19 -6.79 -2.87
C TYR A 144 9.80 -7.32 -1.48
N SER A 145 10.01 -8.61 -1.22
CA SER A 145 9.71 -9.22 0.08
C SER A 145 10.45 -8.53 1.22
N MET A 146 11.73 -8.20 1.01
CA MET A 146 12.55 -7.46 1.98
C MET A 146 11.98 -6.06 2.27
N THR A 147 11.58 -5.31 1.23
CA THR A 147 10.99 -3.98 1.41
C THR A 147 9.64 -4.06 2.13
N LYS A 148 8.84 -5.11 1.88
CA LYS A 148 7.56 -5.31 2.56
C LYS A 148 7.72 -5.78 4.01
N ALA A 149 8.80 -6.49 4.34
CA ALA A 149 9.18 -6.76 5.72
C ALA A 149 9.65 -5.47 6.45
N ALA A 150 10.43 -4.62 5.77
CA ALA A 150 10.82 -3.31 6.30
C ALA A 150 9.61 -2.42 6.62
N ALA A 151 8.55 -2.45 5.79
CA ALA A 151 7.31 -1.73 6.05
C ALA A 151 6.66 -2.08 7.39
N LEU A 152 6.81 -3.31 7.88
CA LEU A 152 6.34 -3.71 9.21
C LEU A 152 7.17 -3.07 10.32
N GLY A 153 8.47 -2.89 10.10
CA GLY A 153 9.35 -2.14 11.00
C GLY A 153 8.97 -0.67 11.08
N VAL A 154 8.78 -0.02 9.92
CA VAL A 154 8.30 1.36 9.82
C VAL A 154 6.98 1.52 10.58
N THR A 155 6.02 0.63 10.35
CA THR A 155 4.70 0.66 10.99
C THR A 155 4.82 0.65 12.52
N ARG A 156 5.58 -0.28 13.10
CA ARG A 156 5.75 -0.39 14.57
C ARG A 156 6.46 0.83 15.15
N SER A 157 7.49 1.34 14.47
CA SER A 157 8.25 2.51 14.94
C SER A 157 7.37 3.76 14.99
N PHE A 158 6.59 4.03 13.95
CA PHE A 158 5.70 5.19 13.93
C PHE A 158 4.45 5.00 14.79
N ALA A 159 3.96 3.77 14.97
CA ALA A 159 2.90 3.49 15.95
C ALA A 159 3.31 3.90 17.35
N TYR A 160 4.54 3.57 17.75
CA TYR A 160 5.08 3.97 19.05
C TYR A 160 5.33 5.48 19.14
N ALA A 161 5.91 6.08 18.10
CA ALA A 161 6.27 7.50 18.09
C ALA A 161 5.03 8.42 18.14
N LEU A 162 3.94 8.06 17.47
CA LEU A 162 2.73 8.87 17.33
C LEU A 162 1.64 8.53 18.35
N ALA A 163 1.83 7.52 19.20
CA ALA A 163 0.83 7.06 20.15
C ALA A 163 0.37 8.15 21.14
N LYS A 164 1.30 8.97 21.66
CA LYS A 164 0.98 10.06 22.58
C LYS A 164 0.13 11.16 21.94
N GLN A 165 0.17 11.28 20.62
CA GLN A 165 -0.63 12.20 19.82
C GLN A 165 -2.01 11.61 19.48
N ASN A 166 -2.26 10.36 19.91
CA ASN A 166 -3.46 9.59 19.54
C ASN A 166 -3.60 9.40 18.01
N VAL A 167 -2.49 9.22 17.31
CA VAL A 167 -2.44 8.84 15.89
C VAL A 167 -2.06 7.36 15.81
N ARG A 168 -2.90 6.57 15.15
CA ARG A 168 -2.71 5.12 14.99
C ARG A 168 -1.94 4.82 13.71
N VAL A 169 -1.05 3.84 13.75
CA VAL A 169 -0.31 3.39 12.57
C VAL A 169 -0.39 1.88 12.47
N ASN A 170 -1.00 1.37 11.40
CA ASN A 170 -1.14 -0.07 11.18
C ASN A 170 -0.68 -0.45 9.75
N ALA A 171 -0.44 -1.71 9.54
CA ALA A 171 -0.14 -2.28 8.22
C ALA A 171 -1.22 -3.28 7.81
N ILE A 172 -1.45 -3.38 6.51
CA ILE A 172 -2.15 -4.50 5.90
C ILE A 172 -1.14 -5.34 5.12
N CYS A 173 -1.29 -6.66 5.17
CA CYS A 173 -0.48 -7.64 4.44
C CYS A 173 -1.38 -8.38 3.42
N PRO A 174 -1.64 -7.81 2.23
CA PRO A 174 -2.44 -8.48 1.23
C PRO A 174 -1.75 -9.74 0.69
N GLY A 175 -2.56 -10.75 0.34
CA GLY A 175 -2.15 -11.92 -0.41
C GLY A 175 -2.22 -11.67 -1.92
N ILE A 176 -3.02 -12.48 -2.63
CA ILE A 176 -3.21 -12.37 -4.07
C ILE A 176 -4.43 -11.47 -4.33
N VAL A 177 -4.19 -10.24 -4.76
CA VAL A 177 -5.21 -9.25 -5.09
C VAL A 177 -5.21 -8.99 -6.59
N ASP A 178 -6.37 -8.99 -7.22
CA ASP A 178 -6.51 -8.72 -8.66
C ASP A 178 -6.17 -7.25 -8.95
N THR A 179 -4.99 -7.02 -9.51
CA THR A 179 -4.43 -5.70 -9.78
C THR A 179 -3.46 -5.75 -10.96
N PRO A 180 -3.21 -4.63 -11.65
CA PRO A 180 -2.21 -4.58 -12.73
C PRO A 180 -0.80 -5.02 -12.31
N MET A 181 -0.43 -4.84 -11.04
CA MET A 181 0.84 -5.35 -10.51
C MET A 181 0.88 -6.88 -10.55
N GLN A 182 -0.21 -7.54 -10.21
CA GLN A 182 -0.33 -8.99 -10.23
C GLN A 182 -0.23 -9.53 -11.66
N ASP A 183 -0.90 -8.89 -12.62
CA ASP A 183 -0.84 -9.28 -14.04
C ASP A 183 0.58 -9.19 -14.58
N LYS A 184 1.28 -8.12 -14.23
CA LYS A 184 2.70 -7.94 -14.59
C LYS A 184 3.59 -9.05 -14.02
N VAL A 185 3.39 -9.43 -12.76
CA VAL A 185 4.14 -10.54 -12.14
C VAL A 185 3.86 -11.86 -12.84
N LEU A 186 2.60 -12.16 -13.10
CA LEU A 186 2.22 -13.38 -13.81
C LEU A 186 2.83 -13.43 -15.20
N GLY A 187 2.80 -12.32 -15.95
CA GLY A 187 3.40 -12.20 -17.28
C GLY A 187 4.92 -12.42 -17.31
N GLN A 188 5.62 -12.03 -16.24
CA GLN A 188 7.08 -12.20 -16.15
C GLN A 188 7.50 -13.58 -15.61
N VAL A 189 6.76 -14.13 -14.65
CA VAL A 189 7.13 -15.39 -13.97
C VAL A 189 6.69 -16.62 -14.77
N ALA A 190 5.54 -16.58 -15.45
CA ALA A 190 5.00 -17.74 -16.14
C ALA A 190 5.95 -18.29 -17.22
N PRO A 191 6.52 -17.45 -18.13
CA PRO A 191 7.49 -17.95 -19.13
C PRO A 191 8.75 -18.54 -18.50
N ALA A 192 9.28 -17.93 -17.43
CA ALA A 192 10.46 -18.43 -16.74
C ALA A 192 10.25 -19.81 -16.09
N ARG A 193 9.00 -20.20 -15.85
CA ARG A 193 8.62 -21.52 -15.31
C ARG A 193 8.07 -22.48 -16.35
N GLY A 194 8.12 -22.12 -17.64
CA GLY A 194 7.56 -22.94 -18.72
C GLY A 194 6.04 -23.11 -18.64
N MET A 195 5.34 -22.13 -18.04
CA MET A 195 3.89 -22.15 -17.83
C MET A 195 3.21 -21.06 -18.66
N THR A 196 1.93 -21.25 -18.96
CA THR A 196 1.07 -20.14 -19.39
C THR A 196 0.69 -19.28 -18.19
N VAL A 197 0.32 -18.00 -18.43
CA VAL A 197 -0.18 -17.08 -17.39
C VAL A 197 -1.36 -17.70 -16.63
N GLN A 198 -2.29 -18.33 -17.36
CA GLN A 198 -3.48 -19.00 -16.78
C GLN A 198 -3.10 -20.19 -15.88
N GLN A 199 -2.13 -21.00 -16.30
CA GLN A 199 -1.64 -22.12 -15.49
C GLN A 199 -0.99 -21.64 -14.19
N LEU A 200 -0.15 -20.59 -14.25
CA LEU A 200 0.48 -20.02 -13.06
C LEU A 200 -0.57 -19.36 -12.14
N ALA A 201 -1.51 -18.59 -12.68
CA ALA A 201 -2.58 -17.98 -11.91
C ALA A 201 -3.40 -19.05 -11.17
N LYS A 202 -3.84 -20.11 -11.87
CA LYS A 202 -4.56 -21.23 -11.26
C LYS A 202 -3.75 -21.96 -10.19
N ALA A 203 -2.46 -22.17 -10.43
CA ALA A 203 -1.59 -22.82 -9.45
C ALA A 203 -1.44 -21.98 -8.17
N ARG A 204 -1.32 -20.65 -8.29
CA ARG A 204 -1.24 -19.73 -7.15
C ARG A 204 -2.54 -19.68 -6.35
N VAL A 205 -3.69 -19.61 -7.02
CA VAL A 205 -5.01 -19.62 -6.36
C VAL A 205 -5.21 -20.89 -5.53
N LYS A 206 -4.72 -22.05 -6.00
CA LYS A 206 -4.81 -23.32 -5.25
C LYS A 206 -4.10 -23.28 -3.87
N THR A 207 -3.14 -22.36 -3.67
CA THR A 207 -2.47 -22.20 -2.37
C THR A 207 -3.26 -21.37 -1.38
N VAL A 208 -4.32 -20.69 -1.84
CA VAL A 208 -5.19 -19.85 -1.00
C VAL A 208 -6.32 -20.72 -0.43
N PRO A 209 -6.45 -20.88 0.89
CA PRO A 209 -7.52 -21.69 1.51
C PRO A 209 -8.93 -21.30 1.07
N LEU A 210 -9.23 -19.98 0.88
CA LEU A 210 -10.53 -19.53 0.35
C LEU A 210 -10.73 -19.83 -1.14
N GLY A 211 -9.74 -20.38 -1.85
CA GLY A 211 -9.84 -20.86 -3.24
C GLY A 211 -9.99 -19.78 -4.30
N ARG A 212 -9.76 -18.51 -3.97
CA ARG A 212 -9.86 -17.38 -4.90
C ARG A 212 -8.87 -16.27 -4.61
N THR A 213 -8.69 -15.37 -5.56
CA THR A 213 -8.09 -14.06 -5.35
C THR A 213 -9.07 -13.13 -4.63
N SER A 214 -8.60 -12.03 -4.09
CA SER A 214 -9.44 -10.93 -3.61
C SER A 214 -9.48 -9.79 -4.64
N SER A 215 -10.53 -8.98 -4.58
CA SER A 215 -10.58 -7.71 -5.32
C SER A 215 -9.82 -6.61 -4.58
N ALA A 216 -9.48 -5.53 -5.30
CA ALA A 216 -8.93 -4.33 -4.69
C ALA A 216 -9.93 -3.65 -3.74
N ASP A 217 -11.23 -3.73 -4.05
CA ASP A 217 -12.30 -3.15 -3.21
C ASP A 217 -12.45 -3.90 -1.88
N GLU A 218 -12.34 -5.24 -1.87
CA GLU A 218 -12.31 -6.02 -0.62
C GLU A 218 -11.13 -5.59 0.27
N CYS A 219 -9.95 -5.36 -0.34
CA CYS A 219 -8.78 -4.86 0.37
C CYS A 219 -9.00 -3.44 0.92
N ALA A 220 -9.63 -2.55 0.12
CA ALA A 220 -9.97 -1.20 0.53
C ALA A 220 -10.93 -1.18 1.73
N GLY A 221 -11.83 -2.16 1.85
CA GLY A 221 -12.70 -2.33 3.01
C GLY A 221 -11.94 -2.55 4.32
N VAL A 222 -10.89 -3.38 4.30
CA VAL A 222 -10.04 -3.61 5.48
C VAL A 222 -9.18 -2.37 5.79
N ILE A 223 -8.69 -1.67 4.76
CA ILE A 223 -7.95 -0.42 4.95
C ILE A 223 -8.85 0.64 5.59
N TRP A 224 -10.10 0.76 5.13
CA TRP A 224 -11.09 1.64 5.75
C TRP A 224 -11.34 1.29 7.23
N PHE A 225 -11.53 0.02 7.55
CA PHE A 225 -11.64 -0.42 8.96
C PHE A 225 -10.45 0.07 9.79
N LEU A 226 -9.22 -0.07 9.29
CA LEU A 226 -8.00 0.37 10.00
C LEU A 226 -7.90 1.90 10.13
N LEU A 227 -8.53 2.66 9.25
CA LEU A 227 -8.58 4.12 9.31
C LEU A 227 -9.70 4.61 10.23
N SER A 228 -10.83 3.91 10.28
CA SER A 228 -12.03 4.31 11.02
C SER A 228 -11.92 4.11 12.53
N ASP A 229 -12.86 4.65 13.26
CA ASP A 229 -12.95 4.54 14.73
C ASP A 229 -13.27 3.10 15.18
N ALA A 230 -13.75 2.22 14.28
CA ALA A 230 -13.94 0.80 14.56
C ALA A 230 -12.63 0.08 14.98
N SER A 231 -11.47 0.64 14.63
CA SER A 231 -10.15 0.15 15.02
C SER A 231 -9.43 1.05 16.04
N ALA A 232 -10.16 1.84 16.83
CA ALA A 232 -9.60 2.86 17.72
C ALA A 232 -8.55 2.34 18.73
N TYR A 233 -8.62 1.06 19.12
CA TYR A 233 -7.64 0.45 20.02
C TYR A 233 -6.56 -0.37 19.30
N MET A 234 -6.41 -0.17 17.97
CA MET A 234 -5.42 -0.92 17.17
C MET A 234 -4.33 0.02 16.65
N THR A 235 -3.10 -0.18 17.10
CA THR A 235 -1.90 0.47 16.55
C THR A 235 -0.72 -0.51 16.54
N GLY A 236 0.21 -0.35 15.60
CA GLY A 236 1.38 -1.23 15.43
C GLY A 236 1.06 -2.61 14.85
N GLN A 237 -0.16 -2.87 14.42
CA GLN A 237 -0.61 -4.17 13.94
C GLN A 237 -0.29 -4.38 12.46
N ALA A 238 -0.13 -5.65 12.07
CA ALA A 238 0.05 -6.08 10.68
C ALA A 238 -1.02 -7.12 10.33
N ILE A 239 -2.12 -6.67 9.74
CA ILE A 239 -3.30 -7.50 9.49
C ILE A 239 -3.11 -8.30 8.19
N ASN A 240 -3.24 -9.62 8.30
CA ASN A 240 -3.21 -10.50 7.14
C ASN A 240 -4.54 -10.44 6.39
N PHE A 241 -4.49 -10.01 5.13
CA PHE A 241 -5.62 -10.04 4.20
C PHE A 241 -5.28 -11.00 3.06
N THR A 242 -5.29 -12.31 3.34
CA THR A 242 -4.61 -13.31 2.51
C THR A 242 -5.48 -14.49 2.09
N GLY A 243 -6.77 -14.52 2.48
CA GLY A 243 -7.64 -15.67 2.23
C GLY A 243 -7.18 -16.96 2.93
N GLY A 244 -6.41 -16.83 4.02
CA GLY A 244 -5.86 -17.93 4.78
C GLY A 244 -4.44 -18.37 4.37
N LEU A 245 -3.83 -17.74 3.38
CA LEU A 245 -2.45 -18.07 2.95
C LEU A 245 -1.41 -17.82 4.06
N VAL A 246 -1.66 -16.82 4.93
CA VAL A 246 -0.87 -16.52 6.13
C VAL A 246 -1.82 -16.38 7.31
N MET A 247 -1.57 -17.10 8.40
CA MET A 247 -2.46 -17.17 9.58
C MET A 247 -1.80 -16.68 10.88
N TRP A 248 -0.54 -16.17 10.83
CA TRP A 248 0.22 -15.70 12.04
C TRP A 248 0.75 -14.28 11.89
#